data_486a4dc6a1f852130f1a56838a7cbdcb
#
_entry.id   486a4dc6a1f852130f1a56838a7cbdcb
#
_cell.length_a   1.000
_cell.length_b   1.000
_cell.length_c   1.000
_cell.angle_alpha   90.00
_cell.angle_beta   90.00
_cell.angle_gamma   90.00
#
_symmetry.space_group_name_H-M   'P 1'
#
loop_
_entity.id
_entity.type
_entity.pdbx_description
1 polymer ?
#
loop_
_entity_poly.entity_id
_entity_poly.type
_entity_poly.pdbx_seq_one_letter_code
_entity_poly.pdbx_strand_id
1 'polypeptide(L)'
;MSVLKNRSEAAKERNLGGKRCVRFSISINNEYDRKLSRLATSCGMTKSEMSDQLLRISLDSPNVLEWLQQKFNKVEEYKVHPTLINNKVYY
;
A
#
# COMPACT_ATOMS: atom_id res chain seq x y z
N MET A 1 -5.22 -13.82 -16.60
CA MET A 1 -4.59 -13.51 -16.59
C MET A 1 -3.92 -13.39 -16.73
N SER A 2 -4.46 -13.62 -16.76
CA SER A 2 -3.80 -13.42 -16.72
C SER A 2 -3.12 -13.32 -16.75
N VAL A 3 -3.44 -13.38 -16.47
CA VAL A 3 -2.83 -13.01 -16.34
C VAL A 3 -2.36 -12.71 -16.76
N LEU A 4 -2.63 -12.66 -16.84
CA LEU A 4 -2.28 -12.06 -17.09
C LEU A 4 -2.19 -11.86 -17.87
N LYS A 5 -2.62 -12.17 -18.13
CA LYS A 5 -2.52 -11.74 -18.47
C LYS A 5 -1.99 -11.37 -18.58
N ASN A 6 -2.18 -11.08 -18.31
CA ASN A 6 -1.84 -10.45 -18.18
C ASN A 6 -1.65 -10.16 -17.75
N ARG A 7 -1.92 -10.06 -17.22
CA ARG A 7 -2.10 -9.56 -16.61
C ARG A 7 -2.40 -8.60 -17.02
N SER A 8 -2.71 -8.37 -17.54
CA SER A 8 -3.18 -7.62 -17.74
C SER A 8 -4.20 -7.51 -18.21
N GLU A 9 -4.79 -8.11 -18.36
CA GLU A 9 -5.77 -8.12 -18.47
C GLU A 9 -6.36 -8.50 -17.83
N ALA A 10 -6.25 -8.93 -17.49
CA ALA A 10 -6.83 -9.06 -16.55
C ALA A 10 -6.68 -8.07 -15.81
N ALA A 11 -6.35 -7.47 -16.13
CA ALA A 11 -6.29 -6.48 -15.43
C ALA A 11 -7.04 -5.44 -15.87
N LYS A 12 -7.63 -5.39 -16.43
CA LYS A 12 -8.27 -4.46 -16.63
C LYS A 12 -9.38 -4.43 -16.16
N GLU A 13 -9.64 -5.28 -15.82
CA GLU A 13 -10.37 -5.37 -15.18
C GLU A 13 -10.21 -5.39 -14.11
N ARG A 14 -9.85 -5.33 -13.77
CA ARG A 14 -9.54 -5.09 -12.60
C ARG A 14 -9.33 -3.74 -12.36
N ASN A 15 -9.72 -2.99 -12.72
CA ASN A 15 -9.47 -2.12 -12.72
C ASN A 15 -9.67 -1.50 -12.64
N LEU A 16 -10.16 -1.64 -13.02
CA LEU A 16 -10.13 -1.12 -12.68
C LEU A 16 -10.05 -1.21 -11.58
N GLY A 17 -10.28 -1.87 -11.40
CA GLY A 17 -10.22 -1.99 -10.01
C GLY A 17 -8.94 -2.39 -9.44
N GLY A 18 -8.33 -3.35 -9.90
CA GLY A 18 -7.14 -3.89 -9.27
C GLY A 18 -5.82 -3.49 -9.89
N LYS A 19 -5.88 -2.76 -10.94
CA LYS A 19 -4.67 -2.44 -11.67
C LYS A 19 -3.88 -1.32 -11.00
N ARG A 20 -2.58 -1.54 -10.82
CA ARG A 20 -1.69 -0.53 -10.27
C ARG A 20 -1.12 0.29 -11.42
N CYS A 21 -1.28 1.60 -11.39
CA CYS A 21 -0.89 2.45 -12.50
C CYS A 21 0.12 3.54 -12.15
N VAL A 22 0.52 3.63 -10.89
CA VAL A 22 1.53 4.59 -10.44
C VAL A 22 2.75 3.82 -9.95
N ARG A 23 3.93 4.27 -10.37
CA ARG A 23 5.19 3.67 -9.93
C ARG A 23 6.06 4.71 -9.26
N PHE A 24 6.75 4.33 -8.22
CA PHE A 24 7.76 5.17 -7.59
C PHE A 24 8.77 4.26 -6.89
N SER A 25 9.93 4.80 -6.62
CA SER A 25 11.00 4.05 -5.96
C SER A 25 11.18 4.53 -4.54
N ILE A 26 11.50 3.59 -3.64
CA ILE A 26 11.87 3.93 -2.28
C ILE A 26 13.18 3.22 -1.94
N SER A 27 13.89 3.80 -0.98
CA SER A 27 15.09 3.17 -0.42
C SER A 27 14.77 2.71 0.99
N ILE A 28 15.08 1.46 1.29
CA ILE A 28 14.91 0.93 2.65
C ILE A 28 16.20 0.23 3.04
N ASN A 29 16.42 0.08 4.35
CA ASN A 29 17.63 -0.58 4.79
C ASN A 29 17.52 -2.10 4.65
N ASN A 30 18.67 -2.78 4.75
CA ASN A 30 18.74 -4.21 4.47
C ASN A 30 17.86 -5.04 5.40
N GLU A 31 17.72 -4.62 6.64
CA GLU A 31 16.90 -5.35 7.61
C GLU A 31 15.44 -5.42 7.16
N TYR A 32 14.90 -4.29 6.74
CA TYR A 32 13.51 -4.24 6.32
C TYR A 32 13.29 -4.82 4.94
N ASP A 33 14.30 -4.74 4.08
CA ASP A 33 14.24 -5.44 2.80
C ASP A 33 14.12 -6.95 3.01
N ARG A 34 14.90 -7.50 3.94
CA ARG A 34 14.80 -8.93 4.26
C ARG A 34 13.44 -9.30 4.82
N LYS A 35 12.91 -8.48 5.73
CA LYS A 35 11.58 -8.74 6.29
C LYS A 35 10.52 -8.74 5.21
N LEU A 36 10.59 -7.76 4.32
CA LEU A 36 9.64 -7.65 3.22
C LEU A 36 9.72 -8.86 2.29
N SER A 37 10.94 -9.24 1.92
CA SER A 37 11.15 -10.37 1.03
C SER A 37 10.63 -11.67 1.63
N ARG A 38 10.90 -11.89 2.92
CA ARG A 38 10.45 -13.11 3.57
C ARG A 38 8.94 -13.16 3.70
N LEU A 39 8.32 -12.04 4.02
CA LEU A 39 6.87 -11.98 4.11
C LEU A 39 6.23 -12.21 2.75
N ALA A 40 6.76 -11.58 1.73
CA ALA A 40 6.24 -11.75 0.36
C ALA A 40 6.33 -13.23 -0.06
N THR A 41 7.48 -13.85 0.19
CA THR A 41 7.68 -15.26 -0.16
C THR A 41 6.68 -16.15 0.57
N SER A 42 6.45 -15.88 1.85
CA SER A 42 5.53 -16.71 2.63
C SER A 42 4.09 -16.62 2.12
N CYS A 43 3.75 -15.51 1.47
CA CYS A 43 2.41 -15.30 0.93
C CYS A 43 2.31 -15.57 -0.57
N GLY A 44 3.40 -16.03 -1.19
CA GLY A 44 3.42 -16.31 -2.63
C GLY A 44 3.32 -15.06 -3.48
N MET A 45 3.84 -13.94 -2.99
CA MET A 45 3.78 -12.65 -3.67
C MET A 45 5.17 -12.15 -4.02
N THR A 46 5.25 -11.26 -5.01
CA THR A 46 6.47 -10.51 -5.26
C THR A 46 6.63 -9.44 -4.19
N LYS A 47 7.84 -8.88 -4.07
CA LYS A 47 8.07 -7.76 -3.15
C LYS A 47 7.16 -6.58 -3.50
N SER A 48 6.97 -6.32 -4.79
CA SER A 48 6.11 -5.24 -5.25
C SER A 48 4.66 -5.44 -4.82
N GLU A 49 4.15 -6.65 -4.98
CA GLU A 49 2.78 -6.97 -4.58
C GLU A 49 2.59 -6.85 -3.07
N MET A 50 3.54 -7.36 -2.32
CA MET A 50 3.46 -7.27 -0.86
C MET A 50 3.56 -5.82 -0.39
N SER A 51 4.42 -5.02 -1.02
CA SER A 51 4.53 -3.60 -0.69
C SER A 51 3.22 -2.87 -0.94
N ASP A 52 2.56 -3.18 -2.05
CA ASP A 52 1.25 -2.60 -2.37
C ASP A 52 0.24 -2.93 -1.27
N GLN A 53 0.20 -4.20 -0.84
CA GLN A 53 -0.73 -4.61 0.20
C GLN A 53 -0.45 -3.93 1.53
N LEU A 54 0.82 -3.84 1.91
CA LEU A 54 1.20 -3.21 3.17
C LEU A 54 0.85 -1.72 3.17
N LEU A 55 1.06 -1.05 2.03
CA LEU A 55 0.71 0.37 1.91
C LEU A 55 -0.80 0.57 2.00
N ARG A 56 -1.57 -0.28 1.35
CA ARG A 56 -3.04 -0.20 1.42
C ARG A 56 -3.52 -0.34 2.84
N ILE A 57 -3.03 -1.35 3.55
CA ILE A 57 -3.42 -1.60 4.93
C ILE A 57 -3.06 -0.42 5.81
N SER A 58 -1.83 0.09 5.66
CA SER A 58 -1.35 1.18 6.51
C SER A 58 -2.06 2.49 6.25
N LEU A 59 -2.28 2.81 4.97
CA LEU A 59 -2.91 4.07 4.60
C LEU A 59 -4.40 4.09 4.93
N ASP A 60 -5.00 2.91 5.10
CA ASP A 60 -6.40 2.80 5.47
C ASP A 60 -6.58 2.50 6.96
N SER A 61 -5.54 2.66 7.75
CA SER A 61 -5.60 2.43 9.20
C SER A 61 -5.54 3.74 9.95
N PRO A 62 -6.67 4.22 10.51
CA PRO A 62 -6.66 5.49 11.26
C PRO A 62 -5.65 5.51 12.40
N ASN A 63 -5.46 4.37 13.07
CA ASN A 63 -4.50 4.30 14.18
C ASN A 63 -3.05 4.50 13.72
N VAL A 64 -2.69 3.90 12.59
CA VAL A 64 -1.35 4.07 12.03
C VAL A 64 -1.14 5.52 11.59
N LEU A 65 -2.16 6.09 10.92
CA LEU A 65 -2.08 7.47 10.45
C LEU A 65 -1.93 8.44 11.62
N GLU A 66 -2.70 8.22 12.68
CA GLU A 66 -2.62 9.06 13.86
C GLU A 66 -1.24 8.99 14.50
N TRP A 67 -0.72 7.77 14.67
CA TRP A 67 0.59 7.56 15.27
C TRP A 67 1.69 8.26 14.46
N LEU A 68 1.65 8.09 13.14
CA LEU A 68 2.65 8.70 12.27
C LEU A 68 2.58 10.21 12.32
N GLN A 69 1.39 10.78 12.34
CA GLN A 69 1.24 12.22 12.35
C GLN A 69 1.62 12.81 13.70
N GLN A 70 1.32 12.14 14.79
CA GLN A 70 1.78 12.59 16.11
C GLN A 70 3.29 12.68 16.17
N LYS A 71 3.95 11.74 15.52
CA LYS A 71 5.41 11.64 15.59
C LYS A 71 6.12 12.53 14.57
N PHE A 72 5.55 12.68 13.40
CA PHE A 72 6.28 13.29 12.28
C PHE A 72 5.62 14.53 11.68
N ASN A 73 4.36 14.80 11.96
CA ASN A 73 3.71 15.96 11.36
C ASN A 73 4.35 17.25 11.87
N LYS A 74 4.73 18.13 10.95
CA LYS A 74 5.40 19.38 11.31
C LYS A 74 4.58 20.62 10.96
N VAL A 75 3.55 20.46 10.14
CA VAL A 75 2.70 21.59 9.72
C VAL A 75 1.27 21.17 9.94
N GLU A 76 0.63 21.81 10.92
CA GLU A 76 -0.71 21.43 11.34
C GLU A 76 -1.73 21.49 10.21
N GLU A 77 -1.62 22.48 9.33
CA GLU A 77 -2.61 22.61 8.26
C GLU A 77 -2.51 21.52 7.20
N TYR A 78 -1.43 20.75 7.18
CA TYR A 78 -1.28 19.61 6.26
C TYR A 78 -1.68 18.29 6.90
N LYS A 79 -2.08 18.32 8.17
CA LYS A 79 -2.47 17.11 8.89
C LYS A 79 -3.71 16.51 8.25
N VAL A 80 -3.66 15.22 7.98
CA VAL A 80 -4.83 14.54 7.41
C VAL A 80 -5.74 14.06 8.52
N HIS A 81 -7.04 14.04 8.24
CA HIS A 81 -8.07 13.64 9.20
C HIS A 81 -8.86 12.49 8.60
N PRO A 82 -8.45 11.25 8.87
CA PRO A 82 -9.13 10.10 8.25
C PRO A 82 -10.57 9.98 8.70
N THR A 83 -11.45 9.74 7.74
CA THR A 83 -12.87 9.52 7.96
C THR A 83 -13.24 8.16 7.42
N LEU A 84 -13.91 7.35 8.23
CA LEU A 84 -14.33 6.01 7.84
C LEU A 84 -15.75 6.07 7.29
N ILE A 85 -15.91 5.68 6.02
CA ILE A 85 -17.21 5.66 5.35
C ILE A 85 -17.32 4.32 4.64
N ASN A 86 -18.34 3.53 4.99
CA ASN A 86 -18.58 2.22 4.38
C ASN A 86 -17.34 1.33 4.40
N ASN A 87 -16.65 1.31 5.53
CA ASN A 87 -15.44 0.51 5.76
C ASN A 87 -14.24 0.93 4.91
N LYS A 88 -14.28 2.14 4.38
CA LYS A 88 -13.16 2.70 3.63
C LYS A 88 -12.74 4.02 4.24
N VAL A 89 -11.44 4.28 4.27
CA VAL A 89 -10.87 5.49 4.89
C VAL A 89 -10.61 6.53 3.81
N TYR A 90 -11.07 7.75 4.09
CA TYR A 90 -10.89 8.91 3.21
C TYR A 90 -10.20 10.04 3.98
N TYR A 91 -9.38 10.80 3.29
CA TYR A 91 -8.78 12.01 3.83
C TYR A 91 -8.21 12.89 2.73
#